data_26954726664da402550f140449f4d591
#
_entry.id   26954726664da402550f140449f4d591
#
_cell.length_a   1.000
_cell.length_b   1.000
_cell.length_c   1.000
_cell.angle_alpha   90.00
_cell.angle_beta   90.00
_cell.angle_gamma   90.00
#
_symmetry.space_group_name_H-M   'P 1'
#
loop_
_entity.id
_entity.type
_entity.pdbx_description
1 polymer ?
#
loop_
_entity_poly.entity_id
_entity_poly.type
_entity_poly.pdbx_seq_one_letter_code
_entity_poly.pdbx_strand_id
1 'polypeptide(L)'
;MNKTKSTYKATFANVILCGSLISFGIYLTIAIFGGITFTLNKAYLLSNNWSLIVYIVAAILSTALLFAILITGPLWNVYVLGIFSAISMFFVGFLTLGYVFNKFLTLEVETWKILSVLFIPAAVMMLTGTLAYYNLINFKKVWITLILLFITSIIIALTIFFVSNKNLVYVLYSLVSCAIFAAYMAIDWFLITRFNRKYKELGNEFLSLKNAIKMSMYFGFKLSYDYVMIVYYLSRIFK
;
A
#
# COMPACT_ATOMS: atom_id res chain seq x y z
N MET A 1 24.13 -5.53 39.67
CA MET A 1 23.12 -6.26 38.86
C MET A 1 22.38 -5.39 37.86
N ASN A 2 22.91 -4.27 37.34
CA ASN A 2 22.23 -3.31 36.49
C ASN A 2 22.76 -3.18 35.04
N LYS A 3 23.80 -3.94 34.66
CA LYS A 3 24.37 -3.86 33.29
C LYS A 3 23.61 -4.72 32.23
N THR A 4 22.92 -5.77 32.65
CA THR A 4 22.20 -6.65 31.76
C THR A 4 20.88 -6.06 31.21
N LYS A 5 20.21 -5.16 31.94
CA LYS A 5 19.01 -4.47 31.47
C LYS A 5 19.27 -3.44 30.36
N SER A 6 20.47 -2.82 30.38
CA SER A 6 20.85 -1.79 29.39
C SER A 6 21.16 -2.39 28.01
N THR A 7 21.78 -3.56 27.95
CA THR A 7 22.16 -4.23 26.71
C THR A 7 20.94 -4.82 25.99
N TYR A 8 19.96 -5.31 26.73
CA TYR A 8 18.70 -5.82 26.13
C TYR A 8 17.84 -4.69 25.54
N LYS A 9 17.84 -3.49 26.13
CA LYS A 9 17.09 -2.34 25.58
C LYS A 9 17.62 -1.86 24.24
N ALA A 10 18.92 -1.98 23.97
CA ALA A 10 19.51 -1.56 22.69
C ALA A 10 19.17 -2.52 21.54
N THR A 11 18.96 -3.81 21.82
CA THR A 11 18.70 -4.85 20.80
C THR A 11 17.29 -4.76 20.21
N PHE A 12 16.32 -4.18 20.92
CA PHE A 12 14.93 -4.05 20.47
C PHE A 12 14.58 -2.67 19.89
N ALA A 13 15.59 -1.78 19.76
CA ALA A 13 15.36 -0.46 19.19
C ALA A 13 14.97 -0.57 17.71
N ASN A 14 13.77 -0.08 17.39
CA ASN A 14 13.26 0.05 16.02
C ASN A 14 12.90 -1.25 15.28
N VAL A 15 12.71 -2.38 15.96
CA VAL A 15 12.35 -3.66 15.33
C VAL A 15 11.09 -3.54 14.46
N ILE A 16 10.04 -2.89 14.97
CA ILE A 16 8.79 -2.75 14.23
C ILE A 16 8.97 -1.81 13.03
N LEU A 17 9.68 -0.70 13.21
CA LEU A 17 9.93 0.26 12.14
C LEU A 17 10.81 -0.33 11.03
N CYS A 18 11.95 -0.91 11.38
CA CYS A 18 12.85 -1.54 10.41
C CYS A 18 12.18 -2.76 9.74
N GLY A 19 11.51 -3.59 10.52
CA GLY A 19 10.79 -4.75 10.01
C GLY A 19 9.66 -4.36 9.05
N SER A 20 8.95 -3.24 9.30
CA SER A 20 7.92 -2.75 8.38
C SER A 20 8.51 -2.26 7.07
N LEU A 21 9.66 -1.58 7.08
CA LEU A 21 10.36 -1.14 5.87
C LEU A 21 10.90 -2.31 5.06
N ILE A 22 11.49 -3.31 5.72
CA ILE A 22 11.95 -4.53 5.04
C ILE A 22 10.77 -5.26 4.40
N SER A 23 9.69 -5.47 5.15
CA SER A 23 8.48 -6.12 4.64
C SER A 23 7.83 -5.31 3.51
N PHE A 24 7.83 -3.98 3.59
CA PHE A 24 7.41 -3.09 2.50
C PHE A 24 8.22 -3.38 1.22
N GLY A 25 9.54 -3.41 1.30
CA GLY A 25 10.40 -3.70 0.15
C GLY A 25 10.11 -5.07 -0.46
N ILE A 26 9.93 -6.10 0.36
CA ILE A 26 9.61 -7.47 -0.09
C ILE A 26 8.26 -7.49 -0.81
N TYR A 27 7.20 -6.94 -0.21
CA TYR A 27 5.86 -6.96 -0.81
C TYR A 27 5.77 -6.08 -2.06
N LEU A 28 6.48 -4.95 -2.10
CA LEU A 28 6.57 -4.13 -3.30
C LEU A 28 7.26 -4.88 -4.45
N THR A 29 8.34 -5.61 -4.16
CA THR A 29 9.02 -6.45 -5.15
C THR A 29 8.09 -7.53 -5.70
N ILE A 30 7.30 -8.18 -4.83
CA ILE A 30 6.30 -9.17 -5.25
C ILE A 30 5.23 -8.53 -6.14
N ALA A 31 4.75 -7.33 -5.81
CA ALA A 31 3.78 -6.61 -6.64
C ALA A 31 4.36 -6.24 -8.02
N ILE A 32 5.61 -5.78 -8.08
CA ILE A 32 6.32 -5.49 -9.34
C ILE A 32 6.42 -6.76 -10.18
N PHE A 33 6.78 -7.90 -9.58
CA PHE A 33 6.83 -9.19 -10.27
C PHE A 33 5.46 -9.58 -10.83
N GLY A 34 4.37 -9.38 -10.07
CA GLY A 34 3.00 -9.56 -10.56
C GLY A 34 2.70 -8.69 -11.79
N GLY A 35 3.06 -7.41 -11.76
CA GLY A 35 2.90 -6.49 -12.88
C GLY A 35 3.69 -6.90 -14.14
N ILE A 36 4.93 -7.32 -13.97
CA ILE A 36 5.77 -7.85 -15.07
C ILE A 36 5.14 -9.11 -15.67
N THR A 37 4.67 -10.03 -14.81
CA THR A 37 4.01 -11.28 -15.26
C THR A 37 2.79 -10.99 -16.12
N PHE A 38 1.95 -10.01 -15.74
CA PHE A 38 0.83 -9.56 -16.57
C PHE A 38 1.32 -9.03 -17.93
N THR A 39 2.32 -8.15 -17.93
CA THR A 39 2.81 -7.49 -19.15
C THR A 39 3.39 -8.47 -20.15
N LEU A 40 4.15 -9.47 -19.68
CA LEU A 40 4.75 -10.50 -20.52
C LEU A 40 3.69 -11.46 -21.11
N ASN A 41 2.63 -11.76 -20.39
CA ASN A 41 1.59 -12.68 -20.83
C ASN A 41 0.37 -11.99 -21.46
N LYS A 42 0.41 -10.66 -21.63
CA LYS A 42 -0.72 -9.88 -22.12
C LYS A 42 -1.26 -10.38 -23.45
N ALA A 43 -0.40 -10.67 -24.43
CA ALA A 43 -0.83 -11.13 -25.76
C ALA A 43 -1.63 -12.45 -25.65
N TYR A 44 -1.14 -13.38 -24.85
CA TYR A 44 -1.83 -14.66 -24.58
C TYR A 44 -3.12 -14.46 -23.80
N LEU A 45 -3.09 -13.61 -22.76
CA LEU A 45 -4.25 -13.31 -21.92
C LEU A 45 -5.37 -12.60 -22.69
N LEU A 46 -5.06 -11.74 -23.66
CA LEU A 46 -6.06 -10.98 -24.44
C LEU A 46 -6.56 -11.71 -25.70
N SER A 47 -5.88 -12.76 -26.13
CA SER A 47 -6.26 -13.52 -27.34
C SER A 47 -7.39 -14.53 -27.12
N ASN A 48 -7.68 -14.91 -25.87
CA ASN A 48 -8.65 -15.95 -25.52
C ASN A 48 -9.75 -15.42 -24.58
N ASN A 49 -10.99 -15.90 -24.75
CA ASN A 49 -12.11 -15.57 -23.85
C ASN A 49 -11.85 -15.95 -22.37
N TRP A 50 -10.96 -16.89 -22.13
CA TRP A 50 -10.50 -17.28 -20.78
C TRP A 50 -9.75 -16.17 -20.03
N SER A 51 -9.18 -15.20 -20.76
CA SER A 51 -8.43 -14.10 -20.16
C SER A 51 -9.30 -13.19 -19.29
N LEU A 52 -10.53 -12.90 -19.75
CA LEU A 52 -11.48 -12.11 -18.97
C LEU A 52 -11.84 -12.81 -17.65
N ILE A 53 -12.05 -14.13 -17.72
CA ILE A 53 -12.35 -14.96 -16.54
C ILE A 53 -11.18 -14.92 -15.55
N VAL A 54 -9.95 -15.13 -16.03
CA VAL A 54 -8.73 -15.06 -15.17
C VAL A 54 -8.61 -13.69 -14.51
N TYR A 55 -8.89 -12.62 -15.26
CA TYR A 55 -8.82 -11.25 -14.73
C TYR A 55 -9.87 -11.00 -13.64
N ILE A 56 -11.11 -11.43 -13.87
CA ILE A 56 -12.20 -11.33 -12.90
C ILE A 56 -11.89 -12.15 -11.64
N VAL A 57 -11.46 -13.40 -11.80
CA VAL A 57 -11.11 -14.28 -10.68
C VAL A 57 -9.93 -13.69 -9.88
N ALA A 58 -8.90 -13.19 -10.54
CA ALA A 58 -7.78 -12.51 -9.88
C ALA A 58 -8.23 -11.27 -9.11
N ALA A 59 -9.15 -10.47 -9.67
CA ALA A 59 -9.70 -9.29 -9.02
C ALA A 59 -10.52 -9.65 -7.77
N ILE A 60 -11.40 -10.64 -7.88
CA ILE A 60 -12.22 -11.11 -6.74
C ILE A 60 -11.31 -11.68 -5.64
N LEU A 61 -10.37 -12.56 -6.00
CA LEU A 61 -9.44 -13.19 -5.06
C LEU A 61 -8.55 -12.14 -4.37
N SER A 62 -8.00 -11.22 -5.13
CA SER A 62 -7.19 -10.10 -4.60
C SER A 62 -7.98 -9.27 -3.61
N THR A 63 -9.20 -8.89 -3.96
CA THR A 63 -10.07 -8.07 -3.10
C THR A 63 -10.45 -8.81 -1.83
N ALA A 64 -10.85 -10.09 -1.94
CA ALA A 64 -11.21 -10.91 -0.79
C ALA A 64 -10.02 -11.10 0.18
N LEU A 65 -8.83 -11.42 -0.35
CA LEU A 65 -7.61 -11.56 0.45
C LEU A 65 -7.21 -10.24 1.10
N LEU A 66 -7.32 -9.12 0.38
CA LEU A 66 -7.04 -7.80 0.91
C LEU A 66 -7.92 -7.49 2.13
N PHE A 67 -9.24 -7.64 2.00
CA PHE A 67 -10.16 -7.41 3.11
C PHE A 67 -9.90 -8.36 4.28
N ALA A 68 -9.65 -9.64 4.01
CA ALA A 68 -9.31 -10.61 5.05
C ALA A 68 -8.05 -10.19 5.82
N ILE A 69 -6.98 -9.78 5.12
CA ILE A 69 -5.73 -9.33 5.77
C ILE A 69 -5.95 -8.04 6.55
N LEU A 70 -6.67 -7.07 6.00
CA LEU A 70 -6.90 -5.78 6.67
C LEU A 70 -7.71 -5.93 7.96
N ILE A 71 -8.69 -6.82 7.98
CA ILE A 71 -9.60 -7.00 9.13
C ILE A 71 -9.01 -8.00 10.14
N THR A 72 -8.50 -9.13 9.69
CA THR A 72 -8.11 -10.25 10.57
C THR A 72 -6.62 -10.55 10.59
N GLY A 73 -5.81 -9.90 9.72
CA GLY A 73 -4.38 -10.17 9.59
C GLY A 73 -3.59 -10.12 10.91
N PRO A 74 -3.81 -9.15 11.81
CA PRO A 74 -3.15 -9.12 13.12
C PRO A 74 -3.43 -10.34 14.00
N LEU A 75 -4.52 -11.07 13.75
CA LEU A 75 -4.91 -12.28 14.50
C LEU A 75 -4.24 -13.54 13.95
N TRP A 76 -3.77 -13.51 12.70
CA TRP A 76 -3.23 -14.70 12.02
C TRP A 76 -1.84 -15.08 12.55
N ASN A 77 -1.45 -16.33 12.25
CA ASN A 77 -0.07 -16.74 12.47
C ASN A 77 0.85 -15.99 11.49
N VAL A 78 2.08 -15.74 11.93
CA VAL A 78 3.13 -15.03 11.16
C VAL A 78 3.33 -15.62 9.76
N TYR A 79 3.35 -16.95 9.64
CA TYR A 79 3.53 -17.65 8.36
C TYR A 79 2.32 -17.48 7.43
N VAL A 80 1.11 -17.65 8.00
CA VAL A 80 -0.14 -17.48 7.27
C VAL A 80 -0.26 -16.04 6.76
N LEU A 81 -0.02 -15.06 7.62
CA LEU A 81 -0.03 -13.66 7.24
C LEU A 81 0.97 -13.38 6.11
N GLY A 82 2.21 -13.89 6.23
CA GLY A 82 3.25 -13.69 5.22
C GLY A 82 2.86 -14.23 3.85
N ILE A 83 2.39 -15.49 3.79
CA ILE A 83 1.99 -16.15 2.55
C ILE A 83 0.81 -15.44 1.90
N PHE A 84 -0.26 -15.19 2.65
CA PHE A 84 -1.46 -14.56 2.08
C PHE A 84 -1.22 -13.11 1.69
N SER A 85 -0.38 -12.37 2.43
CA SER A 85 0.04 -11.03 2.04
C SER A 85 0.86 -11.03 0.74
N ALA A 86 1.77 -12.00 0.57
CA ALA A 86 2.54 -12.15 -0.65
C ALA A 86 1.64 -12.47 -1.86
N ILE A 87 0.71 -13.42 -1.71
CA ILE A 87 -0.27 -13.78 -2.75
C ILE A 87 -1.14 -12.56 -3.10
N SER A 88 -1.66 -11.85 -2.09
CA SER A 88 -2.47 -10.65 -2.29
C SER A 88 -1.69 -9.58 -3.05
N MET A 89 -0.44 -9.29 -2.65
CA MET A 89 0.40 -8.29 -3.33
C MET A 89 0.76 -8.68 -4.75
N PHE A 90 0.97 -9.98 -5.02
CA PHE A 90 1.16 -10.46 -6.39
C PHE A 90 -0.06 -10.14 -7.27
N PHE A 91 -1.27 -10.46 -6.82
CA PHE A 91 -2.49 -10.16 -7.58
C PHE A 91 -2.78 -8.67 -7.67
N VAL A 92 -2.55 -7.89 -6.62
CA VAL A 92 -2.65 -6.42 -6.66
C VAL A 92 -1.69 -5.88 -7.72
N GLY A 93 -0.44 -6.31 -7.72
CA GLY A 93 0.55 -5.90 -8.71
C GLY A 93 0.16 -6.34 -10.13
N PHE A 94 -0.31 -7.57 -10.30
CA PHE A 94 -0.79 -8.10 -11.58
C PHE A 94 -1.89 -7.21 -12.17
N LEU A 95 -2.88 -6.81 -11.38
CA LEU A 95 -4.01 -6.01 -11.84
C LEU A 95 -3.66 -4.53 -12.01
N THR A 96 -2.93 -3.94 -11.06
CA THR A 96 -2.68 -2.48 -11.03
C THR A 96 -1.39 -2.10 -11.74
N LEU A 97 -0.23 -2.67 -11.34
CA LEU A 97 1.05 -2.37 -11.98
C LEU A 97 1.14 -2.95 -13.38
N GLY A 98 0.49 -4.09 -13.64
CA GLY A 98 0.36 -4.63 -14.99
C GLY A 98 -0.33 -3.65 -15.93
N TYR A 99 -1.41 -3.01 -15.49
CA TYR A 99 -2.06 -1.93 -16.24
C TYR A 99 -1.10 -0.73 -16.45
N VAL A 100 -0.39 -0.30 -15.39
CA VAL A 100 0.55 0.84 -15.46
C VAL A 100 1.69 0.56 -16.44
N PHE A 101 2.34 -0.60 -16.34
CA PHE A 101 3.45 -0.99 -17.22
C PHE A 101 2.99 -1.11 -18.66
N ASN A 102 1.85 -1.77 -18.88
CA ASN A 102 1.28 -1.86 -20.20
C ASN A 102 1.00 -0.48 -20.81
N LYS A 103 0.43 0.44 -20.03
CA LYS A 103 0.16 1.81 -20.48
C LYS A 103 1.44 2.54 -20.86
N PHE A 104 2.50 2.44 -20.07
CA PHE A 104 3.77 3.10 -20.34
C PHE A 104 4.45 2.55 -21.60
N LEU A 105 4.32 1.23 -21.86
CA LEU A 105 4.89 0.60 -23.04
C LEU A 105 4.11 0.88 -24.33
N THR A 106 2.79 1.10 -24.23
CA THR A 106 1.95 1.25 -25.45
C THR A 106 1.72 2.70 -25.86
N LEU A 107 1.82 3.66 -24.96
CA LEU A 107 1.47 5.07 -25.21
C LEU A 107 2.69 5.99 -25.39
N GLU A 108 3.92 5.45 -25.47
CA GLU A 108 5.15 6.24 -25.58
C GLU A 108 5.19 7.41 -24.58
N VAL A 109 4.83 7.12 -23.33
CA VAL A 109 4.73 8.13 -22.28
C VAL A 109 6.09 8.76 -22.01
N GLU A 110 6.15 10.07 -21.95
CA GLU A 110 7.37 10.83 -21.67
C GLU A 110 8.05 10.35 -20.37
N THR A 111 9.36 10.17 -20.39
CA THR A 111 10.16 9.64 -19.29
C THR A 111 9.92 10.35 -17.96
N TRP A 112 9.75 11.69 -17.98
CA TRP A 112 9.52 12.46 -16.76
C TRP A 112 8.16 12.10 -16.09
N LYS A 113 7.14 11.77 -16.87
CA LYS A 113 5.83 11.32 -16.35
C LYS A 113 5.96 9.96 -15.66
N ILE A 114 6.72 9.03 -16.26
CA ILE A 114 7.02 7.72 -15.67
C ILE A 114 7.75 7.90 -14.33
N LEU A 115 8.80 8.72 -14.33
CA LEU A 115 9.55 9.04 -13.11
C LEU A 115 8.65 9.68 -12.05
N SER A 116 7.79 10.62 -12.42
CA SER A 116 6.85 11.27 -11.49
C SER A 116 5.91 10.27 -10.83
N VAL A 117 5.37 9.32 -11.60
CA VAL A 117 4.47 8.27 -11.07
C VAL A 117 5.17 7.38 -10.04
N LEU A 118 6.47 7.14 -10.18
CA LEU A 118 7.25 6.32 -9.25
C LEU A 118 7.77 7.12 -8.06
N PHE A 119 8.24 8.35 -8.28
CA PHE A 119 8.87 9.15 -7.23
C PHE A 119 7.87 9.86 -6.30
N ILE A 120 6.71 10.30 -6.81
CA ILE A 120 5.72 10.99 -5.97
C ILE A 120 5.26 10.11 -4.79
N PRO A 121 4.89 8.82 -4.97
CA PRO A 121 4.51 7.96 -3.84
C PRO A 121 5.66 7.77 -2.84
N ALA A 122 6.91 7.67 -3.32
CA ALA A 122 8.08 7.56 -2.46
C ALA A 122 8.30 8.86 -1.64
N ALA A 123 8.12 10.01 -2.27
CA ALA A 123 8.19 11.31 -1.58
C ALA A 123 7.08 11.45 -0.52
N VAL A 124 5.84 11.05 -0.85
CA VAL A 124 4.71 11.02 0.10
C VAL A 124 5.02 10.10 1.27
N MET A 125 5.56 8.91 0.99
CA MET A 125 5.96 7.94 2.02
C MET A 125 7.05 8.51 2.96
N MET A 126 8.09 9.12 2.41
CA MET A 126 9.15 9.75 3.21
C MET A 126 8.61 10.92 4.05
N LEU A 127 7.78 11.77 3.46
CA LEU A 127 7.20 12.93 4.13
C LEU A 127 6.28 12.51 5.28
N THR A 128 5.34 11.58 5.02
CA THR A 128 4.43 11.08 6.04
C THR A 128 5.15 10.32 7.14
N GLY A 129 6.18 9.52 6.79
CA GLY A 129 7.03 8.82 7.75
C GLY A 129 7.81 9.78 8.65
N THR A 130 8.38 10.84 8.08
CA THR A 130 9.10 11.89 8.84
C THR A 130 8.15 12.63 9.78
N LEU A 131 6.99 13.06 9.30
CA LEU A 131 5.98 13.74 10.11
C LEU A 131 5.49 12.85 11.28
N ALA A 132 5.29 11.56 11.01
CA ALA A 132 4.90 10.59 12.05
C ALA A 132 6.01 10.39 13.09
N TYR A 133 7.26 10.29 12.65
CA TYR A 133 8.41 10.12 13.54
C TYR A 133 8.55 11.27 14.54
N TYR A 134 8.34 12.50 14.09
CA TYR A 134 8.36 13.70 14.92
C TYR A 134 7.06 14.00 15.68
N ASN A 135 6.05 13.10 15.63
CA ASN A 135 4.71 13.29 16.22
C ASN A 135 3.92 14.50 15.70
N LEU A 136 4.20 14.94 14.49
CA LEU A 136 3.49 16.07 13.88
C LEU A 136 2.14 15.66 13.27
N ILE A 137 1.88 14.36 13.13
CA ILE A 137 0.61 13.84 12.63
C ILE A 137 -0.44 13.83 13.75
N ASN A 138 -1.48 14.63 13.57
CA ASN A 138 -2.67 14.57 14.42
C ASN A 138 -3.64 13.52 13.86
N PHE A 139 -3.65 12.33 14.47
CA PHE A 139 -4.46 11.18 14.05
C PHE A 139 -5.94 11.54 13.85
N LYS A 140 -6.53 12.30 14.78
CA LYS A 140 -7.94 12.71 14.69
C LYS A 140 -8.22 13.58 13.46
N LYS A 141 -7.32 14.52 13.16
CA LYS A 141 -7.47 15.38 11.98
C LYS A 141 -7.35 14.58 10.68
N VAL A 142 -6.33 13.69 10.58
CA VAL A 142 -6.15 12.84 9.39
C VAL A 142 -7.36 11.94 9.18
N TRP A 143 -7.94 11.39 10.24
CA TRP A 143 -9.13 10.53 10.17
C TRP A 143 -10.36 11.28 9.66
N ILE A 144 -10.58 12.52 10.14
CA ILE A 144 -11.65 13.38 9.64
C ILE A 144 -11.44 13.73 8.16
N THR A 145 -10.21 14.11 7.79
CA THR A 145 -9.85 14.39 6.37
C THR A 145 -10.13 13.18 5.48
N LEU A 146 -9.80 11.98 5.95
CA LEU A 146 -10.03 10.74 5.20
C LEU A 146 -11.53 10.50 4.97
N ILE A 147 -12.38 10.70 5.98
CA ILE A 147 -13.84 10.59 5.84
C ILE A 147 -14.36 11.59 4.80
N LEU A 148 -13.90 12.84 4.84
CA LEU A 148 -14.30 13.85 3.87
C LEU A 148 -13.87 13.49 2.44
N LEU A 149 -12.64 13.01 2.27
CA LEU A 149 -12.15 12.54 0.97
C LEU A 149 -12.96 11.35 0.46
N PHE A 150 -13.38 10.42 1.33
CA PHE A 150 -14.25 9.30 0.95
C PHE A 150 -15.60 9.79 0.44
N ILE A 151 -16.24 10.71 1.16
CA ILE A 151 -17.52 11.30 0.74
C ILE A 151 -17.33 11.99 -0.63
N THR A 152 -16.26 12.78 -0.77
CA THR A 152 -15.94 13.45 -2.04
C THR A 152 -15.74 12.45 -3.19
N SER A 153 -15.05 11.33 -2.93
CA SER A 153 -14.84 10.29 -3.96
C SER A 153 -16.16 9.65 -4.42
N ILE A 154 -17.09 9.42 -3.50
CA ILE A 154 -18.44 8.90 -3.82
C ILE A 154 -19.21 9.91 -4.68
N ILE A 155 -19.20 11.19 -4.31
CA ILE A 155 -19.86 12.25 -5.07
C ILE A 155 -19.29 12.32 -6.48
N ILE A 156 -17.95 12.33 -6.63
CA ILE A 156 -17.30 12.34 -7.96
C ILE A 156 -17.68 11.08 -8.76
N ALA A 157 -17.69 9.91 -8.13
CA ALA A 157 -18.08 8.67 -8.80
C ALA A 157 -19.52 8.73 -9.32
N LEU A 158 -20.45 9.32 -8.56
CA LEU A 158 -21.83 9.50 -8.99
C LEU A 158 -21.96 10.52 -10.14
N THR A 159 -21.13 11.55 -10.17
CA THR A 159 -21.16 12.58 -11.25
C THR A 159 -20.78 12.00 -12.62
N ILE A 160 -20.08 10.86 -12.69
CA ILE A 160 -19.73 10.18 -13.96
C ILE A 160 -20.99 9.88 -14.82
N PHE A 161 -22.13 9.62 -14.16
CA PHE A 161 -23.38 9.30 -14.85
C PHE A 161 -24.05 10.54 -15.48
N PHE A 162 -23.74 11.74 -15.00
CA PHE A 162 -24.43 12.98 -15.39
C PHE A 162 -23.58 13.92 -16.25
N VAL A 163 -22.25 13.74 -16.29
CA VAL A 163 -21.32 14.64 -16.96
C VAL A 163 -20.87 14.07 -18.29
N SER A 164 -20.94 14.90 -19.35
CA SER A 164 -20.48 14.53 -20.69
C SER A 164 -18.95 14.37 -20.78
N ASN A 165 -18.19 15.20 -20.07
CA ASN A 165 -16.73 15.12 -20.04
C ASN A 165 -16.22 14.10 -19.00
N LYS A 166 -16.34 12.83 -19.32
CA LYS A 166 -15.91 11.72 -18.44
C LYS A 166 -14.41 11.77 -18.11
N ASN A 167 -13.58 12.30 -19.01
CA ASN A 167 -12.14 12.36 -18.80
C ASN A 167 -11.76 13.23 -17.60
N LEU A 168 -12.38 14.40 -17.46
CA LEU A 168 -12.15 15.31 -16.32
C LEU A 168 -12.56 14.64 -15.00
N VAL A 169 -13.71 13.98 -15.00
CA VAL A 169 -14.22 13.29 -13.81
C VAL A 169 -13.29 12.14 -13.38
N TYR A 170 -12.74 11.37 -14.33
CA TYR A 170 -11.75 10.33 -14.03
C TYR A 170 -10.44 10.89 -13.46
N VAL A 171 -9.97 12.03 -13.95
CA VAL A 171 -8.77 12.69 -13.41
C VAL A 171 -9.04 13.17 -11.97
N LEU A 172 -10.17 13.85 -11.72
CA LEU A 172 -10.56 14.30 -10.38
C LEU A 172 -10.71 13.12 -9.41
N TYR A 173 -11.38 12.05 -9.83
CA TYR A 173 -11.50 10.83 -9.04
C TYR A 173 -10.12 10.25 -8.69
N SER A 174 -9.21 10.21 -9.65
CA SER A 174 -7.86 9.70 -9.43
C SER A 174 -7.04 10.57 -8.47
N LEU A 175 -7.17 11.90 -8.55
CA LEU A 175 -6.53 12.83 -7.60
C LEU A 175 -7.04 12.63 -6.17
N VAL A 176 -8.36 12.55 -5.99
CA VAL A 176 -8.96 12.30 -4.66
C VAL A 176 -8.55 10.93 -4.13
N SER A 177 -8.51 9.91 -4.99
CA SER A 177 -8.03 8.57 -4.60
C SER A 177 -6.57 8.59 -4.16
N CYS A 178 -5.68 9.30 -4.86
CA CYS A 178 -4.29 9.50 -4.42
C CYS A 178 -4.23 10.15 -3.03
N ALA A 179 -5.06 11.17 -2.76
CA ALA A 179 -5.11 11.83 -1.46
C ALA A 179 -5.62 10.88 -0.36
N ILE A 180 -6.60 10.02 -0.66
CA ILE A 180 -7.08 8.97 0.27
C ILE A 180 -5.93 8.03 0.65
N PHE A 181 -5.20 7.48 -0.32
CA PHE A 181 -4.09 6.55 -0.03
C PHE A 181 -2.92 7.24 0.65
N ALA A 182 -2.63 8.50 0.35
CA ALA A 182 -1.66 9.30 1.10
C ALA A 182 -2.08 9.50 2.58
N ALA A 183 -3.37 9.71 2.84
CA ALA A 183 -3.90 9.79 4.20
C ALA A 183 -3.85 8.43 4.94
N TYR A 184 -4.14 7.31 4.26
CA TYR A 184 -3.93 5.97 4.82
C TYR A 184 -2.47 5.72 5.17
N MET A 185 -1.55 6.05 4.27
CA MET A 185 -0.11 5.93 4.50
C MET A 185 0.34 6.76 5.72
N ALA A 186 -0.22 7.96 5.92
CA ALA A 186 0.06 8.78 7.09
C ALA A 186 -0.46 8.12 8.40
N ILE A 187 -1.63 7.49 8.36
CA ILE A 187 -2.18 6.72 9.49
C ILE A 187 -1.29 5.51 9.79
N ASP A 188 -0.87 4.79 8.78
CA ASP A 188 -0.03 3.61 8.96
C ASP A 188 1.33 3.97 9.55
N TRP A 189 1.97 5.03 9.08
CA TRP A 189 3.19 5.55 9.68
C TRP A 189 3.00 6.00 11.14
N PHE A 190 1.89 6.65 11.45
CA PHE A 190 1.56 7.02 12.83
C PHE A 190 1.43 5.78 13.72
N LEU A 191 0.77 4.72 13.23
CA LEU A 191 0.65 3.46 13.98
C LEU A 191 1.99 2.75 14.14
N ILE A 192 2.78 2.64 13.07
CA ILE A 192 4.14 2.05 13.10
C ILE A 192 5.00 2.74 14.15
N THR A 193 5.08 4.06 14.12
CA THR A 193 5.91 4.82 15.05
C THR A 193 5.42 4.69 16.49
N ARG A 194 4.10 4.69 16.73
CA ARG A 194 3.49 4.50 18.03
C ARG A 194 3.77 3.10 18.60
N PHE A 195 3.58 2.05 17.79
CA PHE A 195 3.88 0.67 18.19
C PHE A 195 5.38 0.48 18.44
N ASN A 196 6.23 1.05 17.57
CA ASN A 196 7.66 0.95 17.72
C ASN A 196 8.17 1.63 19.02
N ARG A 197 7.61 2.79 19.39
CA ARG A 197 7.94 3.44 20.66
C ARG A 197 7.52 2.60 21.86
N LYS A 198 6.29 2.11 21.88
CA LYS A 198 5.83 1.22 22.95
C LYS A 198 6.68 -0.03 23.06
N TYR A 199 7.06 -0.63 21.93
CA TYR A 199 7.94 -1.80 21.94
C TYR A 199 9.34 -1.48 22.44
N LYS A 200 9.86 -0.31 22.12
CA LYS A 200 11.15 0.18 22.64
C LYS A 200 11.14 0.41 24.15
N GLU A 201 10.03 0.87 24.69
CA GLU A 201 9.88 1.16 26.13
C GLU A 201 9.65 -0.12 26.95
N LEU A 202 8.75 -0.98 26.53
CA LEU A 202 8.24 -2.12 27.28
C LEU A 202 8.82 -3.47 26.80
N GLY A 203 9.35 -3.56 25.59
CA GLY A 203 9.93 -4.78 25.05
C GLY A 203 8.92 -5.94 25.00
N ASN A 204 9.36 -7.10 25.50
CA ASN A 204 8.54 -8.31 25.54
C ASN A 204 7.31 -8.23 26.46
N GLU A 205 7.26 -7.26 27.39
CA GLU A 205 6.07 -7.02 28.22
C GLU A 205 4.90 -6.49 27.38
N PHE A 206 5.22 -5.74 26.30
CA PHE A 206 4.21 -5.24 25.36
C PHE A 206 3.86 -6.26 24.27
N LEU A 207 4.90 -6.82 23.62
CA LEU A 207 4.77 -7.77 22.52
C LEU A 207 5.93 -8.76 22.52
N SER A 208 5.67 -10.06 22.35
CA SER A 208 6.75 -11.02 22.06
C SER A 208 7.43 -10.66 20.72
N LEU A 209 8.69 -11.03 20.55
CA LEU A 209 9.43 -10.79 19.31
C LEU A 209 8.70 -11.33 18.07
N LYS A 210 8.08 -12.52 18.19
CA LYS A 210 7.27 -13.11 17.11
C LYS A 210 6.08 -12.23 16.72
N ASN A 211 5.41 -11.63 17.70
CA ASN A 211 4.30 -10.72 17.45
C ASN A 211 4.77 -9.37 16.92
N ALA A 212 5.94 -8.87 17.32
CA ALA A 212 6.55 -7.67 16.76
C ALA A 212 6.89 -7.85 15.27
N ILE A 213 7.47 -9.01 14.90
CA ILE A 213 7.72 -9.36 13.50
C ILE A 213 6.40 -9.44 12.71
N LYS A 214 5.38 -10.10 13.28
CA LYS A 214 4.06 -10.19 12.66
C LYS A 214 3.45 -8.81 12.39
N MET A 215 3.49 -7.90 13.37
CA MET A 215 3.01 -6.53 13.20
C MET A 215 3.81 -5.76 12.15
N SER A 216 5.12 -5.98 12.09
CA SER A 216 5.98 -5.40 11.06
C SER A 216 5.58 -5.86 9.65
N MET A 217 5.29 -7.14 9.47
CA MET A 217 4.83 -7.69 8.19
C MET A 217 3.46 -7.10 7.80
N TYR A 218 2.54 -7.00 8.75
CA TYR A 218 1.23 -6.41 8.52
C TYR A 218 1.32 -4.94 8.07
N PHE A 219 2.12 -4.13 8.76
CA PHE A 219 2.32 -2.73 8.39
C PHE A 219 3.09 -2.58 7.07
N GLY A 220 4.09 -3.43 6.82
CA GLY A 220 4.81 -3.42 5.56
C GLY A 220 3.90 -3.74 4.37
N PHE A 221 2.98 -4.70 4.53
CA PHE A 221 1.94 -5.01 3.54
C PHE A 221 1.06 -3.79 3.25
N LYS A 222 0.54 -3.11 4.29
CA LYS A 222 -0.30 -1.93 4.14
C LYS A 222 0.41 -0.80 3.40
N LEU A 223 1.63 -0.48 3.81
CA LEU A 223 2.44 0.55 3.14
C LEU A 223 2.68 0.21 1.66
N SER A 224 2.95 -1.06 1.34
CA SER A 224 3.16 -1.51 -0.04
C SER A 224 1.88 -1.37 -0.87
N TYR A 225 0.75 -1.72 -0.28
CA TYR A 225 -0.56 -1.58 -0.92
C TYR A 225 -0.86 -0.10 -1.22
N ASP A 226 -0.73 0.78 -0.23
CA ASP A 226 -0.97 2.22 -0.40
C ASP A 226 -0.05 2.82 -1.47
N TYR A 227 1.23 2.44 -1.47
CA TYR A 227 2.20 2.86 -2.47
C TYR A 227 1.77 2.44 -3.89
N VAL A 228 1.43 1.17 -4.09
CA VAL A 228 1.00 0.64 -5.40
C VAL A 228 -0.28 1.32 -5.88
N MET A 229 -1.22 1.59 -4.97
CA MET A 229 -2.46 2.28 -5.32
C MET A 229 -2.22 3.74 -5.72
N ILE A 230 -1.31 4.46 -5.04
CA ILE A 230 -0.94 5.83 -5.47
C ILE A 230 -0.29 5.78 -6.86
N VAL A 231 0.64 4.85 -7.13
CA VAL A 231 1.24 4.64 -8.46
C VAL A 231 0.15 4.44 -9.52
N TYR A 232 -0.81 3.55 -9.23
CA TYR A 232 -1.92 3.26 -10.15
C TYR A 232 -2.76 4.50 -10.46
N TYR A 233 -3.21 5.24 -9.45
CA TYR A 233 -4.04 6.42 -9.67
C TYR A 233 -3.28 7.57 -10.31
N LEU A 234 -2.01 7.80 -9.95
CA LEU A 234 -1.16 8.78 -10.63
C LEU A 234 -0.97 8.44 -12.11
N SER A 235 -0.76 7.17 -12.44
CA SER A 235 -0.65 6.75 -13.84
C SER A 235 -1.90 7.07 -14.67
N ARG A 236 -3.07 7.17 -14.05
CA ARG A 236 -4.32 7.53 -14.73
C ARG A 236 -4.46 9.03 -14.99
N ILE A 237 -3.76 9.86 -14.22
CA ILE A 237 -3.75 11.32 -14.38
C ILE A 237 -2.85 11.70 -15.56
N PHE A 238 -1.69 11.08 -15.66
CA PHE A 238 -0.74 11.32 -16.75
C PHE A 238 -1.18 10.53 -18.01
N LYS A 239 -1.76 11.25 -18.94
CA LYS A 239 -2.09 10.75 -20.27
C LYS A 239 -0.95 10.99 -21.23
#